data_83a3264973762af2165c25b5962f3d8d
#
_entry.id   83a3264973762af2165c25b5962f3d8d
#
_cell.length_a   1.000
_cell.length_b   1.000
_cell.length_c   1.000
_cell.angle_alpha   90.00
_cell.angle_beta   90.00
_cell.angle_gamma   90.00
#
_symmetry.space_group_name_H-M   'P 1'
#
loop_
_entity.id
_entity.type
_entity.pdbx_description
1 polymer ?
#
loop_
_entity_poly.entity_id
_entity_poly.type
_entity_poly.pdbx_seq_one_letter_code
_entity_poly.pdbx_strand_id
1 'polypeptide(L)'
;MITGNYPNLRLRRSRKNDWSRRLIQENTLSTSDLILPIFLIDGKNKLLSINTMPDIYRHTVDKLGVIIDSALKNKIPMVALFPYTKKTKKNDYGSEALNEENLVCKAIQYIKKKYKNEIGIMCDVALDPYTSHGHDGLLESNYVLNDETVDVLIKQSLLQAEMGCDVLAPSDMMDGRIGKIRKALDKKNHKMIQILSYAVKYASSFYGPFRNAVGSNNLLKSDKKNYQMDFRNSNEALREVALDIKEGADMVMVKPGLPYLDIISLVKNNFKIPVLAYQVSGEYSLISNGIKNKIIDEKAIIESLIGFKRAGANAIVTYYANKIPKLLLKYN
;
A
#
# COMPACT_ATOMS: atom_id res chain seq x y z
N MET A 1 -30.10 4.51 -20.31
CA MET A 1 -30.96 3.37 -20.73
C MET A 1 -30.52 2.93 -22.11
N ILE A 2 -30.28 1.65 -22.38
CA ILE A 2 -29.90 1.16 -23.71
C ILE A 2 -31.19 1.08 -24.53
N THR A 3 -31.23 1.81 -25.64
CA THR A 3 -32.36 1.79 -26.56
C THR A 3 -31.91 1.23 -27.90
N GLY A 4 -32.42 0.07 -28.26
CA GLY A 4 -32.16 -0.59 -29.54
C GLY A 4 -32.25 -2.12 -29.42
N ASN A 5 -32.66 -2.76 -30.53
CA ASN A 5 -32.88 -4.20 -30.58
C ASN A 5 -32.06 -4.85 -31.69
N TYR A 6 -31.76 -6.15 -31.50
CA TYR A 6 -31.28 -7.02 -32.56
C TYR A 6 -32.32 -7.05 -33.71
N PRO A 7 -31.92 -7.05 -34.99
CA PRO A 7 -30.55 -7.11 -35.49
C PRO A 7 -29.84 -5.75 -35.65
N ASN A 8 -30.51 -4.63 -35.43
CA ASN A 8 -29.96 -3.29 -35.64
C ASN A 8 -28.85 -2.97 -34.63
N LEU A 9 -29.06 -3.31 -33.36
CA LEU A 9 -28.05 -3.20 -32.29
C LEU A 9 -27.24 -4.50 -32.18
N ARG A 10 -25.93 -4.42 -32.42
CA ARG A 10 -24.97 -5.54 -32.30
C ARG A 10 -23.70 -5.11 -31.64
N LEU A 11 -23.56 -5.36 -30.34
CA LEU A 11 -22.37 -4.99 -29.55
C LEU A 11 -21.07 -5.70 -30.04
N ARG A 12 -21.16 -6.82 -30.78
CA ARG A 12 -20.00 -7.49 -31.34
C ARG A 12 -19.28 -6.68 -32.43
N ARG A 13 -19.93 -5.66 -33.04
CA ARG A 13 -19.29 -4.82 -34.05
C ARG A 13 -18.02 -4.15 -33.54
N SER A 14 -18.07 -3.57 -32.37
CA SER A 14 -16.92 -2.89 -31.73
C SER A 14 -15.84 -3.84 -31.23
N ARG A 15 -16.16 -5.15 -31.07
CA ARG A 15 -15.21 -6.18 -30.63
C ARG A 15 -14.51 -6.91 -31.75
N LYS A 16 -14.92 -6.73 -33.00
CA LYS A 16 -14.44 -7.51 -34.15
C LYS A 16 -12.95 -7.32 -34.41
N ASN A 17 -12.47 -6.09 -34.44
CA ASN A 17 -11.11 -5.75 -34.83
C ASN A 17 -10.32 -5.19 -33.61
N ASP A 18 -9.01 -5.40 -33.62
CA ASP A 18 -8.14 -4.94 -32.55
C ASP A 18 -8.14 -3.41 -32.41
N TRP A 19 -7.98 -2.67 -33.50
CA TRP A 19 -8.03 -1.21 -33.50
C TRP A 19 -9.33 -0.67 -32.90
N SER A 20 -10.45 -1.35 -33.14
CA SER A 20 -11.75 -0.96 -32.59
C SER A 20 -11.82 -1.20 -31.09
N ARG A 21 -11.33 -2.35 -30.61
CA ARG A 21 -11.27 -2.64 -29.17
C ARG A 21 -10.37 -1.63 -28.42
N ARG A 22 -9.20 -1.30 -29.01
CA ARG A 22 -8.31 -0.27 -28.44
C ARG A 22 -8.94 1.13 -28.40
N LEU A 23 -9.68 1.50 -29.45
CA LEU A 23 -10.34 2.81 -29.54
C LEU A 23 -11.40 3.02 -28.47
N ILE A 24 -12.14 1.97 -28.12
CA ILE A 24 -13.28 2.07 -27.20
C ILE A 24 -12.96 1.61 -25.75
N GLN A 25 -11.70 1.26 -25.47
CA GLN A 25 -11.33 0.88 -24.11
C GLN A 25 -11.53 2.05 -23.14
N GLU A 26 -12.19 1.80 -22.02
CA GLU A 26 -12.55 2.83 -21.05
C GLU A 26 -11.46 3.06 -20.00
N ASN A 27 -10.64 2.03 -19.73
CA ASN A 27 -9.62 2.07 -18.68
C ASN A 27 -8.27 1.63 -19.24
N THR A 28 -7.23 2.36 -18.85
CA THR A 28 -5.85 2.08 -19.18
C THR A 28 -5.02 1.91 -17.92
N LEU A 29 -3.92 1.21 -18.03
CA LEU A 29 -2.91 1.08 -16.98
C LEU A 29 -1.60 1.67 -17.51
N SER A 30 -1.00 2.54 -16.72
CA SER A 30 0.33 3.09 -16.97
C SER A 30 1.25 2.85 -15.78
N THR A 31 2.54 3.01 -15.97
CA THR A 31 3.50 2.92 -14.86
C THR A 31 3.35 4.06 -13.86
N SER A 32 2.78 5.19 -14.28
CA SER A 32 2.47 6.32 -13.40
C SER A 32 1.33 6.04 -12.42
N ASP A 33 0.59 4.95 -12.62
CA ASP A 33 -0.45 4.51 -11.69
C ASP A 33 0.11 3.63 -10.56
N LEU A 34 1.42 3.34 -10.53
CA LEU A 34 1.99 2.30 -9.69
C LEU A 34 2.83 2.86 -8.54
N ILE A 35 2.73 2.22 -7.38
CA ILE A 35 3.60 2.44 -6.23
C ILE A 35 4.32 1.13 -5.94
N LEU A 36 5.66 1.17 -5.85
CA LEU A 36 6.49 0.00 -5.61
C LEU A 36 6.76 -0.21 -4.12
N PRO A 37 6.23 -1.24 -3.47
CA PRO A 37 6.57 -1.57 -2.08
C PRO A 37 7.95 -2.22 -1.99
N ILE A 38 8.77 -1.76 -1.03
CA ILE A 38 10.13 -2.22 -0.79
C ILE A 38 10.27 -2.68 0.67
N PHE A 39 10.75 -3.89 0.86
CA PHE A 39 11.08 -4.40 2.19
C PHE A 39 12.55 -4.10 2.54
N LEU A 40 12.76 -3.56 3.73
CA LEU A 40 14.07 -3.19 4.26
C LEU A 40 14.57 -4.22 5.26
N ILE A 41 15.88 -4.43 5.33
CA ILE A 41 16.52 -5.30 6.33
C ILE A 41 17.83 -4.69 6.84
N ASP A 42 18.16 -4.96 8.09
CA ASP A 42 19.44 -4.60 8.70
C ASP A 42 20.62 -5.35 8.08
N GLY A 43 21.74 -4.66 7.98
CA GLY A 43 23.01 -5.22 7.54
C GLY A 43 23.66 -4.43 6.43
N LYS A 44 24.60 -5.06 5.74
CA LYS A 44 25.33 -4.46 4.62
C LYS A 44 25.42 -5.47 3.49
N ASN A 45 25.24 -5.01 2.26
CA ASN A 45 25.40 -5.76 1.01
C ASN A 45 24.55 -7.05 0.95
N LYS A 46 23.28 -6.99 1.41
CA LYS A 46 22.38 -8.14 1.41
C LYS A 46 21.13 -7.91 0.57
N LEU A 47 20.72 -8.98 -0.09
CA LEU A 47 19.46 -9.12 -0.80
C LEU A 47 18.90 -10.49 -0.39
N LEU A 48 17.84 -10.51 0.43
CA LEU A 48 17.27 -11.74 0.98
C LEU A 48 15.88 -12.02 0.42
N SER A 49 15.71 -13.17 -0.21
CA SER A 49 14.41 -13.60 -0.75
C SER A 49 13.37 -13.77 0.35
N ILE A 50 12.11 -13.54 0.00
CA ILE A 50 10.96 -13.80 0.86
C ILE A 50 10.25 -15.04 0.34
N ASN A 51 10.39 -16.17 1.03
CA ASN A 51 9.94 -17.49 0.56
C ASN A 51 8.46 -17.54 0.17
N THR A 52 7.62 -16.74 0.84
CA THR A 52 6.17 -16.68 0.60
C THR A 52 5.79 -15.72 -0.52
N MET A 53 6.74 -14.96 -1.07
CA MET A 53 6.52 -13.96 -2.13
C MET A 53 7.57 -14.15 -3.24
N PRO A 54 7.29 -14.94 -4.28
CA PRO A 54 8.23 -15.20 -5.36
C PRO A 54 8.80 -13.91 -5.96
N ASP A 55 10.12 -13.87 -6.22
CA ASP A 55 10.85 -12.72 -6.80
C ASP A 55 10.84 -11.43 -5.95
N ILE A 56 10.36 -11.45 -4.71
CA ILE A 56 10.40 -10.32 -3.79
C ILE A 56 11.50 -10.53 -2.75
N TYR A 57 12.22 -9.44 -2.47
CA TYR A 57 13.41 -9.46 -1.63
C TYR A 57 13.34 -8.37 -0.54
N ARG A 58 14.03 -8.62 0.57
CA ARG A 58 14.40 -7.58 1.53
C ARG A 58 15.76 -7.02 1.14
N HIS A 59 15.87 -5.71 1.13
CA HIS A 59 17.06 -4.96 0.73
C HIS A 59 17.72 -4.32 1.94
N THR A 60 19.05 -4.39 2.05
CA THR A 60 19.79 -3.50 2.93
C THR A 60 19.85 -2.09 2.32
N VAL A 61 19.99 -1.05 3.15
CA VAL A 61 19.92 0.35 2.71
C VAL A 61 20.92 0.66 1.58
N ASP A 62 22.13 0.13 1.68
CA ASP A 62 23.18 0.27 0.65
C ASP A 62 22.85 -0.40 -0.70
N LYS A 63 21.87 -1.32 -0.73
CA LYS A 63 21.38 -1.98 -1.95
C LYS A 63 20.11 -1.38 -2.53
N LEU A 64 19.54 -0.37 -1.90
CA LEU A 64 18.32 0.29 -2.41
C LEU A 64 18.52 0.90 -3.81
N GLY A 65 19.75 1.32 -4.14
CA GLY A 65 20.03 1.91 -5.45
C GLY A 65 19.55 1.05 -6.61
N VAL A 66 19.74 -0.26 -6.57
CA VAL A 66 19.37 -1.18 -7.66
C VAL A 66 17.85 -1.15 -7.94
N ILE A 67 17.04 -1.22 -6.89
CA ILE A 67 15.57 -1.24 -7.06
C ILE A 67 14.99 0.14 -7.36
N ILE A 68 15.57 1.21 -6.81
CA ILE A 68 15.18 2.59 -7.10
C ILE A 68 15.54 2.97 -8.54
N ASP A 69 16.77 2.67 -9.00
CA ASP A 69 17.19 2.92 -10.39
C ASP A 69 16.27 2.17 -11.38
N SER A 70 15.83 0.94 -11.03
CA SER A 70 14.84 0.19 -11.81
C SER A 70 13.48 0.88 -11.82
N ALA A 71 13.01 1.38 -10.67
CA ALA A 71 11.73 2.09 -10.58
C ALA A 71 11.73 3.37 -11.43
N LEU A 72 12.80 4.16 -11.35
CA LEU A 72 12.99 5.38 -12.16
C LEU A 72 13.03 5.07 -13.67
N LYS A 73 13.81 4.07 -14.08
CA LYS A 73 13.86 3.60 -15.48
C LYS A 73 12.47 3.21 -15.99
N ASN A 74 11.68 2.61 -15.14
CA ASN A 74 10.31 2.18 -15.41
C ASN A 74 9.27 3.29 -15.24
N LYS A 75 9.69 4.53 -14.91
CA LYS A 75 8.81 5.68 -14.68
C LYS A 75 7.76 5.45 -13.59
N ILE A 76 8.12 4.69 -12.55
CA ILE A 76 7.29 4.50 -11.36
C ILE A 76 7.48 5.72 -10.46
N PRO A 77 6.41 6.45 -10.10
CA PRO A 77 6.53 7.75 -9.44
C PRO A 77 6.85 7.65 -7.94
N MET A 78 6.59 6.52 -7.29
CA MET A 78 6.65 6.43 -5.83
C MET A 78 7.06 5.02 -5.36
N VAL A 79 7.81 4.98 -4.25
CA VAL A 79 8.11 3.76 -3.51
C VAL A 79 7.49 3.81 -2.11
N ALA A 80 7.12 2.63 -1.57
CA ALA A 80 6.59 2.48 -0.22
C ALA A 80 7.56 1.64 0.62
N LEU A 81 7.97 2.12 1.80
CA LEU A 81 9.01 1.51 2.61
C LEU A 81 8.42 0.71 3.78
N PHE A 82 8.83 -0.56 3.91
CA PHE A 82 8.39 -1.48 4.97
C PHE A 82 9.59 -2.16 5.64
N PRO A 83 9.84 -1.94 6.95
CA PRO A 83 11.00 -2.49 7.62
C PRO A 83 10.76 -3.93 8.10
N TYR A 84 11.81 -4.75 8.01
CA TYR A 84 11.95 -5.97 8.78
C TYR A 84 12.75 -5.67 10.05
N THR A 85 12.09 -5.50 11.17
CA THR A 85 12.75 -5.20 12.45
C THR A 85 13.14 -6.50 13.17
N LYS A 86 14.41 -6.62 13.59
CA LYS A 86 14.89 -7.77 14.36
C LYS A 86 14.15 -7.89 15.69
N LYS A 87 13.95 -9.13 16.18
CA LYS A 87 13.28 -9.36 17.47
C LYS A 87 13.93 -8.62 18.63
N THR A 88 15.26 -8.48 18.63
CA THR A 88 16.04 -7.78 19.67
C THR A 88 15.78 -6.27 19.75
N LYS A 89 15.17 -5.70 18.71
CA LYS A 89 14.79 -4.28 18.63
C LYS A 89 13.29 -4.06 18.84
N LYS A 90 12.51 -5.14 19.00
CA LYS A 90 11.08 -5.07 19.26
C LYS A 90 10.80 -5.06 20.76
N ASN A 91 9.85 -4.26 21.19
CA ASN A 91 9.32 -4.27 22.55
C ASN A 91 7.82 -3.95 22.53
N ASP A 92 7.16 -3.99 23.68
CA ASP A 92 5.71 -3.81 23.77
C ASP A 92 5.26 -2.37 23.43
N TYR A 93 6.16 -1.41 23.49
CA TYR A 93 5.91 0.00 23.19
C TYR A 93 6.24 0.39 21.74
N GLY A 94 6.84 -0.51 20.95
CA GLY A 94 7.26 -0.21 19.59
C GLY A 94 8.31 0.91 19.49
N SER A 95 9.17 1.08 20.51
CA SER A 95 10.06 2.24 20.63
C SER A 95 11.07 2.40 19.49
N GLU A 96 11.42 1.32 18.76
CA GLU A 96 12.25 1.42 17.56
C GLU A 96 11.59 2.28 16.45
N ALA A 97 10.26 2.45 16.45
CA ALA A 97 9.58 3.37 15.54
C ALA A 97 10.00 4.84 15.71
N LEU A 98 10.46 5.19 16.92
CA LEU A 98 10.88 6.54 17.30
C LEU A 98 12.41 6.71 17.31
N ASN A 99 13.15 5.69 16.91
CA ASN A 99 14.61 5.76 16.82
C ASN A 99 15.01 6.40 15.47
N GLU A 100 15.71 7.53 15.51
CA GLU A 100 16.21 8.25 14.32
C GLU A 100 17.13 7.37 13.44
N GLU A 101 17.77 6.37 14.05
CA GLU A 101 18.64 5.40 13.36
C GLU A 101 17.92 4.12 12.92
N ASN A 102 16.58 4.10 12.91
CA ASN A 102 15.83 2.94 12.42
C ASN A 102 15.97 2.76 10.89
N LEU A 103 15.59 1.59 10.40
CA LEU A 103 15.76 1.24 8.98
C LEU A 103 15.00 2.18 8.02
N VAL A 104 13.81 2.65 8.41
CA VAL A 104 13.01 3.54 7.56
C VAL A 104 13.68 4.91 7.46
N CYS A 105 14.11 5.49 8.59
CA CYS A 105 14.83 6.76 8.61
C CYS A 105 16.08 6.73 7.76
N LYS A 106 16.91 5.69 7.91
CA LYS A 106 18.12 5.49 7.07
C LYS A 106 17.80 5.34 5.58
N ALA A 107 16.73 4.63 5.25
CA ALA A 107 16.31 4.47 3.86
C ALA A 107 15.83 5.79 3.25
N ILE A 108 15.02 6.58 3.97
CA ILE A 108 14.58 7.90 3.53
C ILE A 108 15.79 8.80 3.25
N GLN A 109 16.70 8.92 4.20
CA GLN A 109 17.90 9.74 4.06
C GLN A 109 18.77 9.30 2.88
N TYR A 110 18.98 7.98 2.69
CA TYR A 110 19.71 7.45 1.55
C TYR A 110 19.05 7.83 0.21
N ILE A 111 17.73 7.64 0.10
CA ILE A 111 16.98 7.93 -1.13
C ILE A 111 17.01 9.44 -1.40
N LYS A 112 16.71 10.29 -0.42
CA LYS A 112 16.73 11.74 -0.58
C LYS A 112 18.11 12.28 -0.92
N LYS A 113 19.17 11.77 -0.31
CA LYS A 113 20.55 12.16 -0.63
C LYS A 113 20.92 11.85 -2.07
N LYS A 114 20.54 10.67 -2.59
CA LYS A 114 20.94 10.20 -3.92
C LYS A 114 20.01 10.67 -5.03
N TYR A 115 18.70 10.65 -4.81
CA TYR A 115 17.68 10.86 -5.85
C TYR A 115 16.87 12.15 -5.68
N LYS A 116 17.04 12.84 -4.56
CA LYS A 116 16.32 14.12 -4.28
C LYS A 116 14.80 13.93 -4.44
N ASN A 117 14.19 14.61 -5.42
CA ASN A 117 12.75 14.60 -5.72
C ASN A 117 12.40 13.81 -6.99
N GLU A 118 13.32 12.98 -7.51
CA GLU A 118 13.04 12.18 -8.71
C GLU A 118 12.02 11.06 -8.46
N ILE A 119 11.88 10.61 -7.21
CA ILE A 119 10.91 9.59 -6.81
C ILE A 119 10.29 9.95 -5.45
N GLY A 120 8.97 9.79 -5.33
CA GLY A 120 8.26 9.99 -4.07
C GLY A 120 8.52 8.86 -3.08
N ILE A 121 8.57 9.19 -1.79
CA ILE A 121 8.75 8.23 -0.69
C ILE A 121 7.49 8.20 0.16
N MET A 122 6.82 7.05 0.19
CA MET A 122 5.71 6.77 1.08
C MET A 122 6.21 5.94 2.27
N CYS A 123 5.88 6.36 3.48
CA CYS A 123 6.22 5.65 4.70
C CYS A 123 4.97 5.19 5.43
N ASP A 124 4.96 3.92 5.80
CA ASP A 124 3.92 3.35 6.65
C ASP A 124 4.03 3.92 8.08
N VAL A 125 2.89 4.31 8.65
CA VAL A 125 2.79 4.78 10.04
C VAL A 125 1.94 3.78 10.81
N ALA A 126 2.61 2.89 11.52
CA ALA A 126 2.01 1.84 12.35
C ALA A 126 3.09 1.20 13.22
N LEU A 127 2.71 0.51 14.28
CA LEU A 127 3.66 -0.05 15.24
C LEU A 127 3.92 -1.56 15.07
N ASP A 128 3.16 -2.29 14.25
CA ASP A 128 3.31 -3.75 14.10
C ASP A 128 4.69 -4.22 13.64
N PRO A 129 5.50 -3.46 12.85
CA PRO A 129 6.88 -3.84 12.58
C PRO A 129 7.80 -3.75 13.80
N TYR A 130 7.40 -3.01 14.84
CA TYR A 130 8.25 -2.64 15.98
C TYR A 130 7.80 -3.22 17.32
N THR A 131 6.52 -3.65 17.42
CA THR A 131 5.98 -4.26 18.64
C THR A 131 6.36 -5.74 18.77
N SER A 132 6.57 -6.21 20.00
CA SER A 132 6.86 -7.61 20.31
C SER A 132 5.64 -8.53 20.14
N HIS A 133 4.42 -7.97 20.23
CA HIS A 133 3.15 -8.67 20.10
C HIS A 133 2.52 -8.57 18.69
N GLY A 134 3.08 -7.77 17.76
CA GLY A 134 2.67 -7.68 16.36
C GLY A 134 1.36 -6.94 16.07
N HIS A 135 0.79 -6.22 17.05
CA HIS A 135 -0.31 -5.30 16.82
C HIS A 135 0.16 -3.94 16.34
N ASP A 136 -0.73 -3.22 15.62
CA ASP A 136 -0.44 -1.92 15.00
C ASP A 136 -0.36 -0.77 16.03
N GLY A 137 -0.71 -1.03 17.31
CA GLY A 137 -0.71 -0.06 18.41
C GLY A 137 -0.25 -0.65 19.74
N LEU A 138 -0.33 0.14 20.81
CA LEU A 138 -0.01 -0.27 22.17
C LEU A 138 -1.08 -1.22 22.71
N LEU A 139 -0.66 -2.27 23.40
CA LEU A 139 -1.55 -3.35 23.85
C LEU A 139 -1.65 -3.36 25.38
N GLU A 140 -2.88 -3.33 25.93
CA GLU A 140 -3.18 -3.59 27.32
C GLU A 140 -4.29 -4.62 27.41
N SER A 141 -4.11 -5.66 28.21
CA SER A 141 -5.13 -6.72 28.44
C SER A 141 -5.74 -7.30 27.16
N ASN A 142 -4.92 -7.51 26.10
CA ASN A 142 -5.30 -7.96 24.76
C ASN A 142 -6.17 -6.95 23.97
N TYR A 143 -6.26 -5.71 24.40
CA TYR A 143 -6.93 -4.62 23.69
C TYR A 143 -5.93 -3.57 23.25
N VAL A 144 -6.06 -3.08 22.02
CA VAL A 144 -5.20 -2.01 21.51
C VAL A 144 -5.74 -0.67 21.98
N LEU A 145 -4.91 0.08 22.73
CA LEU A 145 -5.25 1.41 23.26
C LEU A 145 -5.23 2.42 22.12
N ASN A 146 -6.34 3.13 21.91
CA ASN A 146 -6.47 4.08 20.81
C ASN A 146 -5.62 5.33 21.04
N ASP A 147 -5.89 6.08 22.09
CA ASP A 147 -5.34 7.44 22.29
C ASP A 147 -3.84 7.42 22.54
N GLU A 148 -3.36 6.48 23.34
CA GLU A 148 -1.94 6.28 23.63
C GLU A 148 -1.16 5.85 22.38
N THR A 149 -1.80 5.01 21.54
CA THR A 149 -1.22 4.63 20.24
C THR A 149 -1.09 5.86 19.35
N VAL A 150 -2.14 6.66 19.22
CA VAL A 150 -2.11 7.87 18.37
C VAL A 150 -1.02 8.84 18.80
N ASP A 151 -0.75 8.98 20.10
CA ASP A 151 0.35 9.83 20.60
C ASP A 151 1.74 9.33 20.14
N VAL A 152 1.93 8.01 20.02
CA VAL A 152 3.16 7.42 19.45
C VAL A 152 3.21 7.62 17.94
N LEU A 153 2.09 7.42 17.23
CA LEU A 153 2.01 7.60 15.77
C LEU A 153 2.29 9.04 15.33
N ILE A 154 1.88 10.04 16.15
CA ILE A 154 2.25 11.44 15.90
C ILE A 154 3.76 11.62 15.93
N LYS A 155 4.45 11.06 16.92
CA LYS A 155 5.92 11.14 17.05
C LYS A 155 6.62 10.43 15.89
N GLN A 156 6.14 9.23 15.50
CA GLN A 156 6.63 8.48 14.35
C GLN A 156 6.47 9.29 13.06
N SER A 157 5.30 9.92 12.87
CA SER A 157 5.00 10.75 11.70
C SER A 157 5.91 11.96 11.59
N LEU A 158 6.13 12.66 12.70
CA LEU A 158 7.04 13.81 12.75
C LEU A 158 8.48 13.39 12.44
N LEU A 159 8.95 12.29 13.01
CA LEU A 159 10.28 11.76 12.73
C LEU A 159 10.45 11.42 11.25
N GLN A 160 9.51 10.70 10.65
CA GLN A 160 9.57 10.36 9.21
C GLN A 160 9.53 11.61 8.33
N ALA A 161 8.75 12.62 8.72
CA ALA A 161 8.69 13.91 8.05
C ALA A 161 10.04 14.67 8.11
N GLU A 162 10.67 14.71 9.27
CA GLU A 162 11.99 15.33 9.50
C GLU A 162 13.09 14.62 8.67
N MET A 163 12.98 13.30 8.48
CA MET A 163 13.90 12.53 7.62
C MET A 163 13.69 12.77 6.12
N GLY A 164 12.59 13.40 5.70
CA GLY A 164 12.30 13.76 4.32
C GLY A 164 11.29 12.85 3.61
N CYS A 165 10.40 12.16 4.33
CA CYS A 165 9.27 11.43 3.74
C CYS A 165 8.34 12.40 3.00
N ASP A 166 7.80 12.00 1.84
CA ASP A 166 6.87 12.82 1.05
C ASP A 166 5.40 12.53 1.38
N VAL A 167 5.10 11.27 1.69
CA VAL A 167 3.75 10.78 1.97
C VAL A 167 3.76 9.92 3.22
N LEU A 168 3.06 10.35 4.25
CA LEU A 168 2.78 9.54 5.43
C LEU A 168 1.52 8.71 5.21
N ALA A 169 1.59 7.43 5.50
CA ALA A 169 0.51 6.50 5.23
C ALA A 169 0.08 5.74 6.49
N PRO A 170 -0.73 6.37 7.38
CA PRO A 170 -1.21 5.73 8.60
C PRO A 170 -2.06 4.50 8.28
N SER A 171 -1.57 3.34 8.72
CA SER A 171 -2.20 2.03 8.44
C SER A 171 -2.68 1.30 9.69
N ASP A 172 -2.66 1.98 10.82
CA ASP A 172 -2.95 1.46 12.15
C ASP A 172 -4.45 1.29 12.43
N MET A 173 -5.32 2.11 11.82
CA MET A 173 -6.78 2.14 12.00
C MET A 173 -7.26 2.67 13.36
N MET A 174 -6.47 3.52 14.05
CA MET A 174 -6.92 4.18 15.27
C MET A 174 -7.83 5.38 14.95
N ASP A 175 -8.83 5.62 15.81
CA ASP A 175 -9.75 6.74 15.64
C ASP A 175 -9.05 8.10 15.84
N GLY A 176 -9.33 9.08 14.97
CA GLY A 176 -8.83 10.45 15.07
C GLY A 176 -7.35 10.65 14.74
N ARG A 177 -6.66 9.61 14.30
CA ARG A 177 -5.21 9.63 14.00
C ARG A 177 -4.84 10.60 12.89
N ILE A 178 -5.64 10.69 11.85
CA ILE A 178 -5.34 11.55 10.70
C ILE A 178 -5.35 13.02 11.11
N GLY A 179 -6.38 13.46 11.84
CA GLY A 179 -6.49 14.84 12.31
C GLY A 179 -5.39 15.24 13.28
N LYS A 180 -5.05 14.35 14.21
CA LYS A 180 -3.95 14.61 15.18
C LYS A 180 -2.58 14.66 14.47
N ILE A 181 -2.29 13.77 13.53
CA ILE A 181 -1.05 13.78 12.72
C ILE A 181 -0.99 15.06 11.87
N ARG A 182 -2.06 15.41 11.11
CA ARG A 182 -2.09 16.61 10.29
C ARG A 182 -1.80 17.86 11.11
N LYS A 183 -2.49 18.01 12.25
CA LYS A 183 -2.28 19.14 13.18
C LYS A 183 -0.83 19.22 13.69
N ALA A 184 -0.23 18.09 13.99
CA ALA A 184 1.16 18.05 14.47
C ALA A 184 2.16 18.44 13.38
N LEU A 185 1.97 17.93 12.15
CA LEU A 185 2.77 18.29 10.97
C LEU A 185 2.71 19.79 10.69
N ASP A 186 1.50 20.37 10.68
CA ASP A 186 1.30 21.80 10.42
C ASP A 186 1.96 22.67 11.50
N LYS A 187 1.85 22.28 12.77
CA LYS A 187 2.51 22.96 13.89
C LYS A 187 4.03 22.94 13.79
N LYS A 188 4.60 21.87 13.21
CA LYS A 188 6.05 21.71 12.99
C LYS A 188 6.50 22.22 11.61
N ASN A 189 5.62 22.93 10.89
CA ASN A 189 5.88 23.49 9.55
C ASN A 189 6.10 22.46 8.44
N HIS A 190 5.65 21.22 8.61
CA HIS A 190 5.64 20.17 7.59
C HIS A 190 4.34 20.19 6.76
N LYS A 191 3.85 21.37 6.38
CA LYS A 191 2.54 21.62 5.76
C LYS A 191 2.36 20.92 4.40
N MET A 192 3.46 20.66 3.69
CA MET A 192 3.42 20.09 2.33
C MET A 192 3.53 18.58 2.29
N ILE A 193 3.69 17.90 3.44
CA ILE A 193 3.68 16.44 3.50
C ILE A 193 2.25 15.94 3.32
N GLN A 194 2.08 15.03 2.38
CA GLN A 194 0.79 14.42 2.09
C GLN A 194 0.45 13.32 3.10
N ILE A 195 -0.83 13.15 3.39
CA ILE A 195 -1.34 12.05 4.20
C ILE A 195 -2.20 11.14 3.31
N LEU A 196 -1.74 9.90 3.11
CA LEU A 196 -2.51 8.83 2.49
C LEU A 196 -3.09 7.95 3.58
N SER A 197 -4.34 8.15 3.94
CA SER A 197 -4.98 7.31 4.95
C SER A 197 -5.31 5.91 4.41
N TYR A 198 -4.92 4.88 5.15
CA TYR A 198 -5.49 3.55 4.98
C TYR A 198 -6.91 3.52 5.58
N ALA A 199 -7.77 4.40 5.08
CA ALA A 199 -9.12 4.61 5.60
C ALA A 199 -9.99 3.35 5.60
N VAL A 200 -9.72 2.43 4.66
CA VAL A 200 -10.48 1.19 4.50
C VAL A 200 -9.54 -0.01 4.55
N LYS A 201 -9.19 -0.43 5.77
CA LYS A 201 -8.34 -1.60 6.00
C LYS A 201 -9.12 -2.71 6.69
N TYR A 202 -9.38 -3.78 5.96
CA TYR A 202 -10.12 -4.94 6.48
C TYR A 202 -9.23 -5.93 7.22
N ALA A 203 -9.76 -6.58 8.26
CA ALA A 203 -9.16 -7.75 8.89
C ALA A 203 -9.21 -8.91 7.89
N SER A 204 -8.09 -9.21 7.23
CA SER A 204 -8.06 -10.09 6.07
C SER A 204 -7.07 -11.24 6.22
N SER A 205 -7.43 -12.39 5.67
CA SER A 205 -6.54 -13.55 5.53
C SER A 205 -5.47 -13.37 4.44
N PHE A 206 -5.61 -12.38 3.57
CA PHE A 206 -4.66 -12.10 2.49
C PHE A 206 -3.36 -11.43 2.93
N TYR A 207 -3.17 -11.14 4.24
CA TYR A 207 -1.94 -10.53 4.76
C TYR A 207 -0.84 -11.54 5.15
N GLY A 208 -1.09 -12.85 5.04
CA GLY A 208 -0.16 -13.87 5.50
C GLY A 208 1.30 -13.69 5.02
N PRO A 209 1.55 -13.58 3.70
CA PRO A 209 2.91 -13.40 3.20
C PRO A 209 3.60 -12.10 3.63
N PHE A 210 2.86 -11.00 3.82
CA PHE A 210 3.40 -9.74 4.33
C PHE A 210 3.92 -9.88 5.78
N ARG A 211 3.16 -10.57 6.64
CA ARG A 211 3.61 -10.84 8.02
C ARG A 211 4.96 -11.55 8.06
N ASN A 212 5.20 -12.46 7.12
CA ASN A 212 6.51 -13.09 6.94
C ASN A 212 7.56 -12.06 6.50
N ALA A 213 7.22 -11.21 5.54
CA ALA A 213 8.13 -10.22 4.98
C ALA A 213 8.65 -9.21 6.01
N VAL A 214 7.79 -8.74 6.94
CA VAL A 214 8.14 -7.79 8.02
C VAL A 214 8.54 -8.48 9.34
N GLY A 215 8.52 -9.83 9.39
CA GLY A 215 8.91 -10.60 10.58
C GLY A 215 7.93 -10.50 11.75
N SER A 216 6.63 -10.37 11.47
CA SER A 216 5.56 -10.39 12.47
C SER A 216 4.81 -11.72 12.56
N ASN A 217 5.23 -12.74 11.77
CA ASN A 217 4.69 -14.10 11.89
C ASN A 217 4.90 -14.66 13.30
N ASN A 218 3.86 -15.31 13.82
CA ASN A 218 3.84 -15.92 15.15
C ASN A 218 4.00 -14.95 16.35
N LEU A 219 3.99 -13.63 16.12
CA LEU A 219 3.96 -12.65 17.21
C LEU A 219 2.53 -12.32 17.64
N LEU A 220 1.58 -12.37 16.72
CA LEU A 220 0.19 -11.98 16.99
C LEU A 220 -0.46 -12.98 17.95
N LYS A 221 -0.74 -12.53 19.18
CA LYS A 221 -1.37 -13.34 20.23
C LYS A 221 -2.91 -13.39 20.13
N SER A 222 -3.50 -12.44 19.38
CA SER A 222 -4.93 -12.33 19.12
C SER A 222 -5.18 -11.88 17.68
N ASP A 223 -6.44 -11.70 17.26
CA ASP A 223 -6.74 -11.13 15.95
C ASP A 223 -6.70 -9.59 15.98
N LYS A 224 -6.81 -8.95 14.82
CA LYS A 224 -6.82 -7.48 14.66
C LYS A 224 -8.23 -6.91 14.47
N LYS A 225 -9.29 -7.69 14.75
CA LYS A 225 -10.68 -7.32 14.46
C LYS A 225 -11.25 -6.22 15.34
N ASN A 226 -10.58 -5.91 16.45
CA ASN A 226 -11.01 -4.84 17.35
C ASN A 226 -10.63 -3.43 16.84
N TYR A 227 -9.83 -3.34 15.74
CA TYR A 227 -9.48 -2.07 15.09
C TYR A 227 -9.42 -2.13 13.55
N GLN A 228 -9.30 -3.30 12.94
CA GLN A 228 -9.44 -3.45 11.49
C GLN A 228 -10.88 -3.83 11.17
N MET A 229 -11.42 -3.29 10.07
CA MET A 229 -12.81 -3.46 9.67
C MET A 229 -13.21 -4.91 9.42
N ASP A 230 -14.44 -5.26 9.72
CA ASP A 230 -15.01 -6.55 9.35
C ASP A 230 -15.23 -6.62 7.82
N PHE A 231 -14.72 -7.69 7.19
CA PHE A 231 -14.81 -7.88 5.74
C PHE A 231 -16.26 -8.02 5.21
N ARG A 232 -17.26 -8.14 6.09
CA ARG A 232 -18.69 -8.17 5.73
C ARG A 232 -19.30 -6.78 5.58
N ASN A 233 -18.58 -5.71 6.03
CA ASN A 233 -19.14 -4.36 6.12
C ASN A 233 -18.69 -3.49 4.93
N SER A 234 -19.65 -2.85 4.26
CA SER A 234 -19.39 -1.88 3.19
C SER A 234 -19.70 -0.44 3.62
N ASN A 235 -20.79 -0.23 4.37
CA ASN A 235 -21.19 1.12 4.79
C ASN A 235 -20.22 1.73 5.81
N GLU A 236 -19.56 0.91 6.61
CA GLU A 236 -18.51 1.34 7.53
C GLU A 236 -17.35 2.01 6.78
N ALA A 237 -16.97 1.47 5.60
CA ALA A 237 -15.94 2.06 4.75
C ALA A 237 -16.25 3.51 4.36
N LEU A 238 -17.51 3.84 4.06
CA LEU A 238 -17.89 5.22 3.73
C LEU A 238 -17.77 6.14 4.95
N ARG A 239 -18.07 5.64 6.14
CA ARG A 239 -17.95 6.43 7.38
C ARG A 239 -16.49 6.71 7.72
N GLU A 240 -15.62 5.70 7.65
CA GLU A 240 -14.17 5.83 7.87
C GLU A 240 -13.55 6.83 6.88
N VAL A 241 -13.85 6.69 5.60
CA VAL A 241 -13.36 7.62 4.57
C VAL A 241 -13.84 9.05 4.82
N ALA A 242 -15.12 9.23 5.19
CA ALA A 242 -15.67 10.56 5.47
C ALA A 242 -14.98 11.24 6.68
N LEU A 243 -14.68 10.46 7.73
CA LEU A 243 -13.95 10.95 8.91
C LEU A 243 -12.52 11.35 8.52
N ASP A 244 -11.78 10.47 7.84
CA ASP A 244 -10.38 10.73 7.47
C ASP A 244 -10.24 11.92 6.51
N ILE A 245 -11.18 12.10 5.56
CA ILE A 245 -11.22 13.29 4.70
C ILE A 245 -11.43 14.57 5.55
N LYS A 246 -12.39 14.54 6.49
CA LYS A 246 -12.67 15.68 7.38
C LYS A 246 -11.48 16.00 8.28
N GLU A 247 -10.71 15.00 8.65
CA GLU A 247 -9.50 15.11 9.44
C GLU A 247 -8.27 15.59 8.67
N GLY A 248 -8.34 15.66 7.34
CA GLY A 248 -7.28 16.23 6.49
C GLY A 248 -6.45 15.20 5.72
N ALA A 249 -7.00 14.04 5.40
CA ALA A 249 -6.37 13.13 4.44
C ALA A 249 -6.36 13.75 3.02
N ASP A 250 -5.22 13.68 2.34
CA ASP A 250 -5.07 14.09 0.93
C ASP A 250 -5.51 12.99 -0.02
N MET A 251 -5.36 11.74 0.40
CA MET A 251 -5.70 10.52 -0.35
C MET A 251 -6.21 9.45 0.60
N VAL A 252 -7.00 8.52 0.09
CA VAL A 252 -7.48 7.35 0.85
C VAL A 252 -7.14 6.05 0.16
N MET A 253 -6.96 4.97 0.93
CA MET A 253 -6.60 3.65 0.41
C MET A 253 -7.58 2.57 0.88
N VAL A 254 -7.93 1.68 -0.06
CA VAL A 254 -8.65 0.42 0.21
C VAL A 254 -7.65 -0.74 0.24
N LYS A 255 -7.65 -1.52 1.33
CA LYS A 255 -6.74 -2.65 1.56
C LYS A 255 -7.44 -3.80 2.27
N PRO A 256 -7.40 -5.04 1.74
CA PRO A 256 -6.87 -5.46 0.43
C PRO A 256 -7.61 -4.85 -0.77
N GLY A 257 -7.13 -5.13 -1.98
CA GLY A 257 -7.67 -4.54 -3.20
C GLY A 257 -8.61 -5.46 -3.99
N LEU A 258 -8.13 -6.59 -4.55
CA LEU A 258 -8.92 -7.44 -5.46
C LEU A 258 -10.23 -7.96 -4.85
N PRO A 259 -10.28 -8.44 -3.59
CA PRO A 259 -11.52 -8.87 -2.99
C PRO A 259 -12.51 -7.74 -2.68
N TYR A 260 -12.09 -6.47 -2.85
CA TYR A 260 -12.83 -5.26 -2.47
C TYR A 260 -12.94 -4.24 -3.61
N LEU A 261 -13.03 -4.70 -4.87
CA LEU A 261 -13.25 -3.83 -6.03
C LEU A 261 -14.58 -3.07 -5.93
N ASP A 262 -15.58 -3.68 -5.35
CA ASP A 262 -16.88 -3.07 -5.02
C ASP A 262 -16.70 -1.89 -4.06
N ILE A 263 -15.86 -2.03 -3.04
CA ILE A 263 -15.58 -0.98 -2.05
C ILE A 263 -14.79 0.16 -2.68
N ILE A 264 -13.80 -0.15 -3.54
CA ILE A 264 -13.06 0.87 -4.30
C ILE A 264 -14.05 1.70 -5.13
N SER A 265 -14.95 1.05 -5.85
CA SER A 265 -15.98 1.72 -6.64
C SER A 265 -16.96 2.52 -5.77
N LEU A 266 -17.37 1.95 -4.64
CA LEU A 266 -18.26 2.62 -3.69
C LEU A 266 -17.63 3.92 -3.16
N VAL A 267 -16.38 3.87 -2.69
CA VAL A 267 -15.64 5.05 -2.20
C VAL A 267 -15.45 6.07 -3.33
N LYS A 268 -15.01 5.64 -4.52
CA LYS A 268 -14.77 6.53 -5.66
C LYS A 268 -16.01 7.27 -6.12
N ASN A 269 -17.17 6.63 -6.08
CA ASN A 269 -18.42 7.22 -6.51
C ASN A 269 -18.98 8.24 -5.49
N ASN A 270 -18.70 8.03 -4.20
CA ASN A 270 -19.22 8.89 -3.13
C ASN A 270 -18.30 10.07 -2.79
N PHE A 271 -16.97 9.93 -3.00
CA PHE A 271 -16.01 10.97 -2.61
C PHE A 271 -15.17 11.45 -3.79
N LYS A 272 -14.94 12.76 -3.87
CA LYS A 272 -14.10 13.41 -4.90
C LYS A 272 -12.64 13.55 -4.42
N ILE A 273 -12.09 12.46 -3.90
CA ILE A 273 -10.71 12.36 -3.42
C ILE A 273 -9.94 11.30 -4.24
N PRO A 274 -8.61 11.38 -4.37
CA PRO A 274 -7.84 10.28 -4.92
C PRO A 274 -8.00 9.00 -4.08
N VAL A 275 -8.42 7.92 -4.73
CA VAL A 275 -8.58 6.59 -4.12
C VAL A 275 -7.46 5.69 -4.59
N LEU A 276 -6.70 5.13 -3.66
CA LEU A 276 -5.66 4.16 -3.94
C LEU A 276 -6.11 2.76 -3.53
N ALA A 277 -5.49 1.75 -4.12
CA ALA A 277 -5.74 0.36 -3.77
C ALA A 277 -4.42 -0.37 -3.49
N TYR A 278 -4.44 -1.32 -2.56
CA TYR A 278 -3.27 -2.17 -2.29
C TYR A 278 -3.54 -3.60 -2.78
N GLN A 279 -2.84 -4.02 -3.84
CA GLN A 279 -2.73 -5.42 -4.19
C GLN A 279 -1.80 -6.10 -3.18
N VAL A 280 -2.37 -6.69 -2.13
CA VAL A 280 -1.60 -7.18 -0.99
C VAL A 280 -0.84 -8.47 -1.29
N SER A 281 0.01 -8.85 -0.37
CA SER A 281 0.93 -9.98 -0.51
C SER A 281 0.25 -11.31 -0.81
N GLY A 282 -0.93 -11.57 -0.26
CA GLY A 282 -1.71 -12.77 -0.54
C GLY A 282 -2.23 -12.79 -1.97
N GLU A 283 -2.74 -11.67 -2.46
CA GLU A 283 -3.19 -11.52 -3.86
C GLU A 283 -2.02 -11.74 -4.83
N TYR A 284 -0.88 -11.07 -4.56
CA TYR A 284 0.36 -11.26 -5.31
C TYR A 284 0.80 -12.72 -5.36
N SER A 285 0.84 -13.37 -4.20
CA SER A 285 1.31 -14.76 -4.09
C SER A 285 0.38 -15.76 -4.77
N LEU A 286 -0.94 -15.55 -4.69
CA LEU A 286 -1.93 -16.37 -5.39
C LEU A 286 -1.77 -16.27 -6.91
N ILE A 287 -1.68 -15.06 -7.46
CA ILE A 287 -1.47 -14.85 -8.90
C ILE A 287 -0.13 -15.45 -9.33
N SER A 288 0.96 -15.17 -8.59
CA SER A 288 2.29 -15.68 -8.93
C SER A 288 2.37 -17.20 -8.91
N ASN A 289 1.74 -17.86 -7.93
CA ASN A 289 1.66 -19.31 -7.87
C ASN A 289 0.73 -19.89 -8.94
N GLY A 290 -0.37 -19.23 -9.26
CA GLY A 290 -1.25 -19.60 -10.36
C GLY A 290 -0.52 -19.62 -11.70
N ILE A 291 0.31 -18.60 -11.95
CA ILE A 291 1.16 -18.51 -13.15
C ILE A 291 2.23 -19.60 -13.14
N LYS A 292 2.96 -19.76 -12.02
CA LYS A 292 4.02 -20.78 -11.88
C LYS A 292 3.49 -22.19 -12.13
N ASN A 293 2.29 -22.49 -11.68
CA ASN A 293 1.64 -23.80 -11.84
C ASN A 293 0.80 -23.90 -13.12
N LYS A 294 0.88 -22.91 -14.04
CA LYS A 294 0.15 -22.90 -15.32
C LYS A 294 -1.38 -22.98 -15.19
N ILE A 295 -1.93 -22.53 -14.08
CA ILE A 295 -3.39 -22.43 -13.85
C ILE A 295 -3.95 -21.20 -14.57
N ILE A 296 -3.19 -20.10 -14.57
CA ILE A 296 -3.49 -18.85 -15.29
C ILE A 296 -2.23 -18.38 -16.02
N ASP A 297 -2.37 -17.58 -17.05
CA ASP A 297 -1.24 -16.98 -17.75
C ASP A 297 -0.78 -15.66 -17.13
N GLU A 298 0.38 -15.16 -17.56
CA GLU A 298 1.00 -13.92 -17.04
C GLU A 298 0.14 -12.67 -17.30
N LYS A 299 -0.75 -12.70 -18.31
CA LYS A 299 -1.66 -11.61 -18.63
C LYS A 299 -2.64 -11.31 -17.48
N ALA A 300 -2.91 -12.31 -16.61
CA ALA A 300 -3.74 -12.13 -15.42
C ALA A 300 -3.20 -11.03 -14.48
N ILE A 301 -1.89 -10.74 -14.52
CA ILE A 301 -1.32 -9.61 -13.77
C ILE A 301 -1.91 -8.29 -14.28
N ILE A 302 -1.88 -8.07 -15.61
CA ILE A 302 -2.44 -6.84 -16.21
C ILE A 302 -3.95 -6.78 -16.00
N GLU A 303 -4.66 -7.88 -16.19
CA GLU A 303 -6.11 -7.96 -16.00
C GLU A 303 -6.50 -7.58 -14.58
N SER A 304 -5.79 -8.09 -13.56
CA SER A 304 -6.03 -7.75 -12.15
C SER A 304 -5.84 -6.25 -11.88
N LEU A 305 -4.77 -5.64 -12.42
CA LEU A 305 -4.48 -4.22 -12.23
C LEU A 305 -5.47 -3.31 -12.98
N ILE A 306 -5.90 -3.71 -14.17
CA ILE A 306 -7.00 -3.03 -14.89
C ILE A 306 -8.31 -3.15 -14.11
N GLY A 307 -8.53 -4.25 -13.40
CA GLY A 307 -9.67 -4.39 -12.48
C GLY A 307 -9.73 -3.27 -11.45
N PHE A 308 -8.59 -2.91 -10.83
CA PHE A 308 -8.51 -1.76 -9.92
C PHE A 308 -8.81 -0.42 -10.60
N LYS A 309 -8.25 -0.19 -11.79
CA LYS A 309 -8.52 1.02 -12.58
C LYS A 309 -10.00 1.12 -12.95
N ARG A 310 -10.62 0.04 -13.38
CA ARG A 310 -12.04 -0.03 -13.70
C ARG A 310 -12.93 0.20 -12.48
N ALA A 311 -12.49 -0.23 -11.29
CA ALA A 311 -13.17 0.09 -10.04
C ALA A 311 -12.99 1.56 -9.62
N GLY A 312 -12.08 2.32 -10.25
CA GLY A 312 -11.88 3.75 -10.01
C GLY A 312 -10.61 4.11 -9.23
N ALA A 313 -9.71 3.16 -8.98
CA ALA A 313 -8.45 3.46 -8.31
C ALA A 313 -7.58 4.43 -9.14
N ASN A 314 -7.09 5.49 -8.51
CA ASN A 314 -6.14 6.43 -9.11
C ASN A 314 -4.75 5.82 -9.21
N ALA A 315 -4.28 5.18 -8.13
CA ALA A 315 -3.00 4.48 -8.09
C ALA A 315 -3.10 3.15 -7.34
N ILE A 316 -2.10 2.28 -7.55
CA ILE A 316 -2.10 0.92 -7.03
C ILE A 316 -0.73 0.60 -6.42
N VAL A 317 -0.71 0.23 -5.15
CA VAL A 317 0.46 -0.39 -4.54
C VAL A 317 0.51 -1.85 -4.97
N THR A 318 1.55 -2.24 -5.70
CA THR A 318 1.70 -3.62 -6.19
C THR A 318 3.15 -4.08 -6.25
N TYR A 319 3.38 -5.30 -5.86
CA TYR A 319 4.70 -5.95 -5.97
C TYR A 319 5.10 -6.26 -7.42
N TYR A 320 4.16 -6.18 -8.37
CA TYR A 320 4.44 -6.33 -9.80
C TYR A 320 4.97 -5.05 -10.46
N ALA A 321 5.02 -3.91 -9.79
CA ALA A 321 5.28 -2.61 -10.39
C ALA A 321 6.45 -2.62 -11.39
N ASN A 322 7.61 -3.17 -11.02
CA ASN A 322 8.78 -3.25 -11.91
C ASN A 322 8.63 -4.24 -13.09
N LYS A 323 7.63 -5.15 -13.06
CA LYS A 323 7.36 -6.08 -14.19
C LYS A 323 6.38 -5.49 -15.20
N ILE A 324 5.56 -4.53 -14.79
CA ILE A 324 4.46 -3.98 -15.59
C ILE A 324 4.91 -3.38 -16.92
N PRO A 325 5.99 -2.57 -17.02
CA PRO A 325 6.41 -2.00 -18.31
C PRO A 325 6.63 -3.06 -19.38
N LYS A 326 7.31 -4.16 -19.02
CA LYS A 326 7.55 -5.30 -19.95
C LYS A 326 6.25 -5.99 -20.32
N LEU A 327 5.32 -6.15 -19.38
CA LEU A 327 4.03 -6.78 -19.63
C LEU A 327 3.14 -5.92 -20.53
N LEU A 328 3.12 -4.61 -20.33
CA LEU A 328 2.37 -3.68 -21.20
C LEU A 328 2.90 -3.72 -22.63
N LEU A 329 4.21 -3.78 -22.85
CA LEU A 329 4.79 -3.92 -24.18
C LEU A 329 4.46 -5.26 -24.84
N LYS A 330 4.25 -6.32 -24.07
CA LYS A 330 3.95 -7.66 -24.58
C LYS A 330 2.47 -7.86 -24.93
N TYR A 331 1.57 -7.19 -24.20
CA TYR A 331 0.13 -7.49 -24.24
C TYR A 331 -0.76 -6.32 -24.68
N ASN A 332 -0.21 -5.13 -24.86
CA ASN A 332 -0.82 -3.98 -25.53
C ASN A 332 -0.21 -3.82 -26.92
#